data_7deb78e039ee46f6f79d04b2c7b32da1
#
_entry.id   7deb78e039ee46f6f79d04b2c7b32da1
#
_cell.length_a   1.000
_cell.length_b   1.000
_cell.length_c   1.000
_cell.angle_alpha   90.00
_cell.angle_beta   90.00
_cell.angle_gamma   90.00
#
_symmetry.space_group_name_H-M   'P 1'
#
loop_
_entity.id
_entity.type
_entity.pdbx_description
1 polymer ?
#
loop_
_entity_poly.entity_id
_entity_poly.type
_entity_poly.pdbx_seq_one_letter_code
_entity_poly.pdbx_strand_id
1 'polypeptide(L)'
;MPNPGVLDNEPYLANDIGLVGALRDLKETMAGKQTYSVVGYQCEVFENVTQGQALYCRASDGKVGKAIANDTMDKALVAGFAQTTKSTGQTVNVIVRGLLATSGLDQGDEYYLSAASAGAITKTAPSSASQYLTRIGEAAGSTELIIKLEPPILLS
;
A
#
# COMPACT_ATOMS: atom_id res chain seq x y z
N MET A 1 1.02 -16.46 -47.58
CA MET A 1 0.73 -16.00 -47.59
C MET A 1 0.63 -15.71 -47.40
N PRO A 2 0.74 -15.80 -47.08
CA PRO A 2 0.54 -15.45 -46.81
C PRO A 2 0.34 -15.19 -46.42
N ASN A 3 0.35 -15.37 -45.85
CA ASN A 3 -0.03 -14.93 -45.65
C ASN A 3 -0.10 -14.77 -45.16
N PRO A 4 0.13 -14.88 -45.17
CA PRO A 4 -0.10 -14.56 -44.73
C PRO A 4 -0.30 -14.49 -44.08
N GLY A 5 -0.19 -14.77 -43.62
CA GLY A 5 -0.53 -14.41 -43.16
C GLY A 5 -0.55 -14.49 -42.42
N VAL A 6 -0.41 -14.53 -42.27
CA VAL A 6 -0.61 -14.29 -42.01
C VAL A 6 -0.55 -14.38 -41.31
N LEU A 7 -0.44 -14.62 -40.87
CA LEU A 7 -0.61 -14.35 -40.67
C LEU A 7 -0.27 -14.32 -40.22
N ASP A 8 0.09 -14.50 -40.30
CA ASP A 8 0.32 -14.16 -40.30
C ASP A 8 0.48 -13.93 -39.93
N ASN A 9 0.49 -14.05 -39.76
CA ASN A 9 0.46 -13.48 -39.64
C ASN A 9 0.48 -13.15 -39.12
N GLU A 10 0.59 -12.95 -38.77
CA GLU A 10 0.47 -12.39 -38.43
C GLU A 10 0.29 -11.67 -37.95
N PRO A 11 0.00 -11.55 -37.94
CA PRO A 11 -0.23 -10.85 -37.52
C PRO A 11 -0.72 -10.61 -36.89
N TYR A 12 -0.89 -10.78 -36.53
CA TYR A 12 -1.33 -10.63 -36.06
C TYR A 12 -1.18 -10.68 -35.34
N LEU A 13 -1.49 -10.91 -35.34
CA LEU A 13 -0.93 -11.19 -34.87
C LEU A 13 -0.19 -10.62 -34.78
N ALA A 14 0.03 -10.37 -35.21
CA ALA A 14 1.05 -9.77 -34.79
C ALA A 14 0.94 -8.52 -34.23
N ASN A 15 0.49 -7.81 -34.56
CA ASN A 15 0.53 -6.86 -33.80
C ASN A 15 0.08 -7.05 -32.59
N ASP A 16 -0.40 -7.69 -32.71
CA ASP A 16 -0.69 -8.40 -31.51
C ASP A 16 0.50 -9.06 -30.87
N ILE A 17 1.60 -8.97 -31.43
CA ILE A 17 2.84 -9.49 -30.85
C ILE A 17 3.13 -8.81 -29.51
N GLY A 18 2.86 -7.52 -29.39
CA GLY A 18 3.05 -6.83 -28.12
C GLY A 18 2.16 -7.36 -27.02
N LEU A 19 0.89 -7.61 -27.35
CA LEU A 19 -0.07 -8.15 -26.38
C LEU A 19 0.31 -9.57 -25.96
N VAL A 20 0.69 -10.42 -26.88
CA VAL A 20 1.11 -11.78 -26.58
C VAL A 20 2.37 -11.79 -25.71
N GLY A 21 3.32 -10.92 -26.02
CA GLY A 21 4.52 -10.79 -25.19
C GLY A 21 4.21 -10.32 -23.79
N ALA A 22 3.32 -9.34 -23.63
CA ALA A 22 2.93 -8.85 -22.33
C ALA A 22 2.24 -9.93 -21.48
N LEU A 23 1.38 -10.75 -22.10
CA LEU A 23 0.72 -11.85 -21.39
C LEU A 23 1.73 -12.92 -20.98
N ARG A 24 2.71 -13.20 -21.80
CA ARG A 24 3.75 -14.18 -21.46
C ARG A 24 4.57 -13.69 -20.26
N ASP A 25 4.99 -12.43 -20.28
CA ASP A 25 5.77 -11.86 -19.18
C ASP A 25 5.00 -11.90 -17.89
N LEU A 26 3.71 -11.58 -17.92
CA LEU A 26 2.85 -11.63 -16.75
C LEU A 26 2.78 -13.05 -16.19
N LYS A 27 2.61 -14.06 -17.03
CA LYS A 27 2.56 -15.45 -16.59
C LYS A 27 3.88 -15.88 -15.97
N GLU A 28 4.99 -15.52 -16.55
CA GLU A 28 6.31 -15.87 -16.01
C GLU A 28 6.52 -15.23 -14.66
N THR A 29 6.13 -13.96 -14.50
CA THR A 29 6.23 -13.26 -13.22
C THR A 29 5.37 -13.95 -12.17
N MET A 30 4.15 -14.33 -12.50
CA MET A 30 3.24 -14.96 -11.55
C MET A 30 3.67 -16.37 -11.19
N ALA A 31 4.36 -17.07 -12.08
CA ALA A 31 4.84 -18.42 -11.80
C ALA A 31 5.96 -18.41 -10.76
N GLY A 32 6.81 -17.39 -10.76
CA GLY A 32 7.91 -17.28 -9.81
C GLY A 32 7.61 -16.37 -8.64
N LYS A 33 6.87 -15.29 -8.89
CA LYS A 33 6.66 -14.25 -7.90
C LYS A 33 5.44 -13.41 -8.27
N GLN A 34 4.61 -13.10 -7.30
CA GLN A 34 3.46 -12.24 -7.51
C GLN A 34 3.89 -10.78 -7.65
N THR A 35 3.26 -10.04 -8.57
CA THR A 35 3.52 -8.62 -8.80
C THR A 35 2.31 -7.80 -8.36
N TYR A 36 2.57 -6.69 -7.69
CA TYR A 36 1.53 -5.78 -7.22
C TYR A 36 1.75 -4.39 -7.80
N SER A 37 0.69 -3.80 -8.37
CA SER A 37 0.73 -2.42 -8.81
C SER A 37 0.68 -1.50 -7.61
N VAL A 38 1.59 -0.53 -7.56
CA VAL A 38 1.61 0.49 -6.51
C VAL A 38 0.75 1.66 -6.95
N VAL A 39 -0.22 2.03 -6.11
CA VAL A 39 -1.13 3.15 -6.35
C VAL A 39 -1.00 4.14 -5.23
N GLY A 40 -0.85 5.42 -5.57
CA GLY A 40 -0.69 6.46 -4.57
C GLY A 40 -0.94 7.85 -5.14
N TYR A 41 -0.77 8.86 -4.30
CA TYR A 41 -0.94 10.25 -4.67
C TYR A 41 0.04 11.10 -3.88
N GLN A 42 0.22 12.36 -4.29
CA GLN A 42 1.11 13.29 -3.60
C GLN A 42 0.33 14.17 -2.64
N CYS A 43 0.89 14.39 -1.45
CA CYS A 43 0.26 15.23 -0.44
C CYS A 43 1.32 15.87 0.45
N GLU A 44 1.03 17.09 0.91
CA GLU A 44 1.93 17.79 1.84
C GLU A 44 1.80 17.18 3.24
N VAL A 45 2.91 17.04 3.96
CA VAL A 45 2.90 16.57 5.34
C VAL A 45 2.87 17.76 6.30
N PHE A 46 2.05 17.67 7.34
CA PHE A 46 1.98 18.72 8.37
C PHE A 46 2.89 18.42 9.56
N GLU A 47 3.59 17.31 9.54
CA GLU A 47 4.59 16.93 10.54
C GLU A 47 5.61 16.01 9.89
N ASN A 48 6.73 15.77 10.57
CA ASN A 48 7.76 14.88 10.03
C ASN A 48 7.26 13.44 9.95
N VAL A 49 7.48 12.80 8.81
CA VAL A 49 7.09 11.40 8.60
C VAL A 49 8.29 10.62 8.10
N THR A 50 8.31 9.33 8.44
CA THR A 50 9.37 8.41 8.03
C THR A 50 8.79 7.40 7.04
N GLN A 51 9.63 6.91 6.13
CA GLN A 51 9.25 5.89 5.17
C GLN A 51 8.56 4.72 5.88
N GLY A 52 7.44 4.26 5.31
CA GLY A 52 6.69 3.13 5.83
C GLY A 52 5.67 3.46 6.91
N GLN A 53 5.63 4.71 7.38
CA GLN A 53 4.64 5.08 8.39
C GLN A 53 3.24 5.22 7.82
N ALA A 54 2.24 4.78 8.61
CA ALA A 54 0.82 4.94 8.28
C ALA A 54 0.41 6.39 8.47
N LEU A 55 -0.32 6.93 7.50
CA LEU A 55 -0.70 8.34 7.48
C LEU A 55 -2.21 8.47 7.44
N TYR A 56 -2.74 9.52 8.09
CA TYR A 56 -4.13 9.92 7.96
C TYR A 56 -4.20 11.29 7.30
N CYS A 57 -5.34 11.60 6.71
CA CYS A 57 -5.57 12.90 6.09
C CYS A 57 -6.31 13.80 7.08
N ARG A 58 -5.72 14.95 7.41
CA ARG A 58 -6.34 15.90 8.33
C ARG A 58 -7.44 16.67 7.61
N ALA A 59 -8.66 16.62 8.16
CA ALA A 59 -9.83 17.17 7.49
C ALA A 59 -9.76 18.69 7.32
N SER A 60 -9.06 19.39 8.21
CA SER A 60 -9.05 20.86 8.21
C SER A 60 -8.32 21.46 7.00
N ASP A 61 -7.32 20.78 6.46
CA ASP A 61 -6.49 21.33 5.37
C ASP A 61 -6.07 20.28 4.34
N GLY A 62 -6.48 19.04 4.50
CA GLY A 62 -6.17 17.97 3.54
C GLY A 62 -4.72 17.48 3.58
N LYS A 63 -3.92 17.94 4.53
CA LYS A 63 -2.54 17.48 4.65
C LYS A 63 -2.50 16.16 5.42
N VAL A 64 -1.39 15.44 5.30
CA VAL A 64 -1.28 14.13 5.94
C VAL A 64 -0.28 14.17 7.10
N GLY A 65 -0.51 13.31 8.08
CA GLY A 65 0.36 13.11 9.22
C GLY A 65 0.23 11.69 9.74
N LYS A 66 0.91 11.37 10.83
CA LYS A 66 1.00 10.00 11.34
C LYS A 66 -0.33 9.56 11.95
N ALA A 67 -0.85 8.44 11.48
CA ALA A 67 -2.07 7.83 11.98
C ALA A 67 -1.81 7.12 13.32
N ILE A 68 -2.84 7.02 14.17
CA ILE A 68 -2.75 6.31 15.44
C ILE A 68 -4.14 5.77 15.85
N ALA A 69 -4.15 4.61 16.49
CA ALA A 69 -5.39 3.90 16.79
C ALA A 69 -6.01 4.23 18.14
N ASN A 70 -5.40 5.10 18.95
CA ASN A 70 -5.90 5.42 20.30
C ASN A 70 -6.29 6.89 20.47
N ASP A 71 -6.69 7.55 19.39
CA ASP A 71 -7.08 8.96 19.45
C ASP A 71 -8.49 9.11 18.85
N THR A 72 -8.62 9.77 17.72
CA THR A 72 -9.91 9.99 17.07
C THR A 72 -10.10 9.05 15.89
N MET A 73 -11.34 8.92 15.44
CA MET A 73 -11.63 8.14 14.24
C MET A 73 -10.84 8.66 13.02
N ASP A 74 -10.73 9.99 12.90
CA ASP A 74 -10.00 10.59 11.78
C ASP A 74 -8.54 10.13 11.76
N LYS A 75 -7.90 10.08 12.93
CA LYS A 75 -6.50 9.64 13.04
C LYS A 75 -6.34 8.13 12.90
N ALA A 76 -7.39 7.39 13.13
CA ALA A 76 -7.38 5.93 12.96
C ALA A 76 -7.71 5.53 11.52
N LEU A 77 -8.26 6.44 10.71
CA LEU A 77 -8.58 6.19 9.31
C LEU A 77 -7.33 6.40 8.47
N VAL A 78 -6.66 5.30 8.15
CA VAL A 78 -5.41 5.35 7.40
C VAL A 78 -5.70 5.71 5.94
N ALA A 79 -5.11 6.81 5.49
CA ALA A 79 -5.22 7.25 4.10
C ALA A 79 -4.19 6.54 3.20
N GLY A 80 -3.09 6.09 3.78
CA GLY A 80 -2.02 5.40 3.06
C GLY A 80 -0.74 5.43 3.86
N PHE A 81 0.39 5.23 3.16
CA PHE A 81 1.70 5.10 3.80
C PHE A 81 2.71 6.01 3.13
N ALA A 82 3.66 6.51 3.92
CA ALA A 82 4.73 7.35 3.40
C ALA A 82 5.70 6.50 2.56
N GLN A 83 5.85 6.84 1.30
CA GLN A 83 6.81 6.17 0.44
C GLN A 83 8.25 6.54 0.80
N THR A 84 8.47 7.76 1.26
CA THR A 84 9.79 8.26 1.63
C THR A 84 9.69 9.11 2.89
N THR A 85 10.83 9.32 3.56
CA THR A 85 10.91 10.20 4.72
C THR A 85 10.82 11.66 4.27
N LYS A 86 9.97 12.45 4.93
CA LYS A 86 9.74 13.86 4.62
C LYS A 86 9.62 14.69 5.88
N SER A 87 10.10 15.93 5.81
CA SER A 87 9.93 16.90 6.89
C SER A 87 8.67 17.73 6.68
N THR A 88 8.18 18.32 7.76
CA THR A 88 7.01 19.21 7.75
C THR A 88 7.05 20.18 6.57
N GLY A 89 5.95 20.27 5.86
CA GLY A 89 5.80 21.18 4.71
C GLY A 89 6.25 20.58 3.38
N GLN A 90 6.90 19.43 3.39
CA GLN A 90 7.31 18.77 2.16
C GLN A 90 6.19 17.89 1.61
N THR A 91 6.30 17.54 0.34
CA THR A 91 5.35 16.66 -0.33
C THR A 91 5.84 15.21 -0.28
N VAL A 92 4.97 14.30 0.13
CA VAL A 92 5.25 12.87 0.18
C VAL A 92 4.34 12.13 -0.82
N ASN A 93 4.85 11.05 -1.39
CA ASN A 93 3.98 10.10 -2.10
C ASN A 93 3.32 9.21 -1.05
N VAL A 94 1.99 9.23 -1.02
CA VAL A 94 1.18 8.42 -0.12
C VAL A 94 0.75 7.17 -0.88
N ILE A 95 1.24 6.03 -0.45
CA ILE A 95 0.93 4.75 -1.10
C ILE A 95 -0.36 4.20 -0.51
N VAL A 96 -1.35 4.00 -1.35
CA VAL A 96 -2.69 3.56 -0.94
C VAL A 96 -2.89 2.07 -1.15
N ARG A 97 -2.21 1.49 -2.14
CA ARG A 97 -2.38 0.09 -2.50
C ARG A 97 -1.11 -0.43 -3.16
N GLY A 98 -0.87 -1.74 -3.04
CA GLY A 98 0.27 -2.42 -3.61
C GLY A 98 1.21 -2.91 -2.54
N LEU A 99 2.50 -2.98 -2.86
CA LEU A 99 3.53 -3.38 -1.91
C LEU A 99 4.16 -2.14 -1.28
N LEU A 100 4.23 -2.14 0.03
CA LEU A 100 4.91 -1.11 0.80
C LEU A 100 6.26 -1.64 1.26
N ALA A 101 7.33 -0.91 0.96
CA ALA A 101 8.65 -1.23 1.49
C ALA A 101 8.73 -0.76 2.95
N THR A 102 8.99 -1.68 3.85
CA THR A 102 9.17 -1.40 5.28
C THR A 102 10.06 -2.51 5.84
N SER A 103 10.19 -2.64 7.16
CA SER A 103 11.08 -3.65 7.74
C SER A 103 10.52 -4.15 9.06
N GLY A 104 11.09 -5.25 9.54
CA GLY A 104 10.71 -5.82 10.82
C GLY A 104 9.37 -6.56 10.77
N LEU A 105 9.03 -7.10 9.61
CA LEU A 105 7.80 -7.84 9.44
C LEU A 105 8.04 -9.35 9.55
N ASP A 106 7.03 -10.07 9.97
CA ASP A 106 7.00 -11.54 9.93
C ASP A 106 6.10 -11.98 8.79
N GLN A 107 6.67 -12.71 7.86
CA GLN A 107 5.97 -13.12 6.64
C GLN A 107 4.70 -13.90 6.96
N GLY A 108 3.60 -13.52 6.31
CA GLY A 108 2.31 -14.16 6.48
C GLY A 108 1.46 -13.59 7.60
N ASP A 109 2.03 -12.76 8.48
CA ASP A 109 1.27 -12.16 9.57
C ASP A 109 0.49 -10.93 9.11
N GLU A 110 -0.68 -10.72 9.75
CA GLU A 110 -1.48 -9.53 9.53
C GLU A 110 -0.99 -8.39 10.42
N TYR A 111 -1.12 -7.18 9.90
CA TYR A 111 -0.67 -5.99 10.60
C TYR A 111 -1.80 -4.98 10.75
N TYR A 112 -1.77 -4.27 11.86
CA TYR A 112 -2.78 -3.30 12.29
C TYR A 112 -2.12 -1.98 12.62
N LEU A 113 -2.91 -0.91 12.62
CA LEU A 113 -2.44 0.39 13.06
C LEU A 113 -2.15 0.34 14.57
N SER A 114 -0.99 0.85 14.97
CA SER A 114 -0.58 0.85 16.37
C SER A 114 -1.41 1.85 17.19
N ALA A 115 -1.78 1.44 18.40
CA ALA A 115 -2.37 2.33 19.39
C ALA A 115 -1.31 2.95 20.31
N ALA A 116 -0.06 2.48 20.22
CA ALA A 116 1.01 2.92 21.11
C ALA A 116 1.90 3.99 20.48
N SER A 117 2.13 3.92 19.16
CA SER A 117 3.07 4.80 18.47
C SER A 117 2.47 5.31 17.18
N ALA A 118 2.40 6.63 17.02
CA ALA A 118 1.87 7.25 15.82
C ALA A 118 2.66 6.85 14.57
N GLY A 119 1.96 6.49 13.52
CA GLY A 119 2.55 6.05 12.26
C GLY A 119 3.03 4.60 12.24
N ALA A 120 3.10 3.92 13.38
CA ALA A 120 3.60 2.56 13.46
C ALA A 120 2.51 1.54 13.14
N ILE A 121 2.95 0.38 12.68
CA ILE A 121 2.08 -0.77 12.48
C ILE A 121 2.51 -1.89 13.43
N THR A 122 1.59 -2.77 13.78
CA THR A 122 1.83 -3.84 14.73
C THR A 122 1.06 -5.09 14.34
N LYS A 123 1.59 -6.25 14.65
CA LYS A 123 0.85 -7.50 14.45
C LYS A 123 -0.05 -7.84 15.63
N THR A 124 0.07 -7.11 16.73
CA THR A 124 -0.84 -7.25 17.86
C THR A 124 -1.97 -6.26 17.70
N ALA A 125 -3.18 -6.75 17.42
CA ALA A 125 -4.34 -5.90 17.22
C ALA A 125 -4.67 -5.13 18.50
N PRO A 126 -5.01 -3.83 18.41
CA PRO A 126 -5.53 -3.09 19.55
C PRO A 126 -6.74 -3.83 20.14
N SER A 127 -6.86 -3.84 21.46
CA SER A 127 -7.93 -4.58 22.13
C SER A 127 -8.58 -3.83 23.29
N SER A 128 -8.11 -2.62 23.58
CA SER A 128 -8.67 -1.83 24.69
C SER A 128 -9.87 -1.02 24.23
N ALA A 129 -10.78 -0.77 25.16
CA ALA A 129 -11.93 0.10 24.92
C ALA A 129 -11.46 1.48 24.48
N SER A 130 -12.21 2.10 23.60
CA SER A 130 -11.94 3.44 23.04
C SER A 130 -10.75 3.47 22.08
N GLN A 131 -10.18 2.33 21.74
CA GLN A 131 -9.21 2.24 20.64
C GLN A 131 -9.91 1.84 19.35
N TYR A 132 -9.21 2.01 18.26
CA TYR A 132 -9.73 1.62 16.94
C TYR A 132 -8.93 0.43 16.40
N LEU A 133 -9.64 -0.52 15.83
CA LEU A 133 -9.04 -1.63 15.09
C LEU A 133 -9.03 -1.24 13.62
N THR A 134 -7.85 -0.94 13.10
CA THR A 134 -7.67 -0.63 11.69
C THR A 134 -6.71 -1.64 11.08
N ARG A 135 -7.22 -2.50 10.21
CA ARG A 135 -6.39 -3.48 9.53
C ARG A 135 -5.61 -2.80 8.41
N ILE A 136 -4.32 -3.09 8.35
CA ILE A 136 -3.39 -2.45 7.43
C ILE A 136 -3.10 -3.36 6.23
N GLY A 137 -2.81 -4.62 6.49
CA GLY A 137 -2.45 -5.57 5.44
C GLY A 137 -1.74 -6.78 5.98
N GLU A 138 -1.00 -7.45 5.10
CA GLU A 138 -0.33 -8.70 5.39
C GLU A 138 1.11 -8.65 4.90
N ALA A 139 2.03 -9.19 5.68
CA ALA A 139 3.44 -9.19 5.30
C ALA A 139 3.71 -10.22 4.19
N ALA A 140 4.20 -9.74 3.07
CA ALA A 140 4.64 -10.61 1.97
C ALA A 140 6.04 -11.17 2.24
N GLY A 141 6.79 -10.50 3.11
CA GLY A 141 8.13 -10.88 3.50
C GLY A 141 8.56 -10.04 4.69
N SER A 142 9.83 -10.14 5.08
CA SER A 142 10.34 -9.37 6.21
C SER A 142 10.48 -7.87 5.93
N THR A 143 10.40 -7.47 4.66
CA THR A 143 10.60 -6.08 4.25
C THR A 143 9.50 -5.55 3.33
N GLU A 144 8.44 -6.32 3.13
CA GLU A 144 7.37 -5.94 2.20
C GLU A 144 6.01 -6.25 2.79
N LEU A 145 5.12 -5.27 2.75
CA LEU A 145 3.74 -5.40 3.22
C LEU A 145 2.78 -5.25 2.06
N ILE A 146 1.84 -6.18 1.91
CA ILE A 146 0.72 -6.06 0.98
C ILE A 146 -0.33 -5.21 1.65
N ILE A 147 -0.61 -4.03 1.07
CA ILE A 147 -1.57 -3.09 1.65
C ILE A 147 -3.00 -3.58 1.41
N LYS A 148 -3.76 -3.74 2.50
CA LYS A 148 -5.18 -4.12 2.48
C LYS A 148 -5.90 -3.29 3.52
N LEU A 149 -6.07 -1.99 3.24
CA LEU A 149 -6.66 -1.07 4.21
C LEU A 149 -8.14 -1.33 4.41
N GLU A 150 -8.57 -1.33 5.67
CA GLU A 150 -9.96 -1.44 6.05
C GLU A 150 -10.35 -0.26 6.94
N PRO A 151 -11.64 0.09 6.99
CA PRO A 151 -12.10 1.19 7.86
C PRO A 151 -11.85 0.87 9.33
N PRO A 152 -11.61 1.90 10.16
CA PRO A 152 -11.42 1.69 11.60
C PRO A 152 -12.71 1.24 12.28
N ILE A 153 -12.58 0.35 13.26
CA ILE A 153 -13.68 -0.15 14.09
C ILE A 153 -13.40 0.29 15.51
N LEU A 154 -14.34 1.04 16.11
CA LEU A 154 -14.21 1.45 17.49
C LEU A 154 -14.45 0.26 18.43
N LEU A 155 -13.53 0.05 19.34
CA LEU A 155 -13.62 -1.01 20.34
C LEU A 155 -14.33 -0.51 21.60
N SER A 156 -15.18 -1.34 22.14
CA SER A 156 -15.95 -1.02 23.35
C SER A 156 -15.53 -1.89 24.53
#